data_a843a0033e6bf805e7298f248b49d894
#
_entry.id   a843a0033e6bf805e7298f248b49d894
#
_cell.length_a   1.000
_cell.length_b   1.000
_cell.length_c   1.000
_cell.angle_alpha   90.00
_cell.angle_beta   90.00
_cell.angle_gamma   90.00
#
_symmetry.space_group_name_H-M   'P 1'
#
loop_
_entity.id
_entity.type
_entity.pdbx_description
1 polymer ?
#
loop_
_entity_poly.entity_id
_entity_poly.type
_entity_poly.pdbx_seq_one_letter_code
_entity_poly.pdbx_strand_id
1 'polypeptide(L)'
;MEHEFLDFLSEFEGNTASSDLVEKKFSSRQQQLTGVINRLLQDKRITLLQDIEKNKLHYQVNEKEAIAILKKVEPGEEFMVYQVCLAAGSKGIWTRDIKLSTNIPQHALTKILKSLEKKDVLKTIRSVASKCKKLYIVSNIEPNKEITGGPWYTDQSFDDIFVGEIREVVIKQISKSALGNLSISEIHSKINAKHVSNCPLSLEDIDQLVQTLVYDGALEIVYIGHDLAKKYRVRKNITVNTGFYDSPCGKCPVIAQCNVGSQISPETCSYMHDWINSLQW
;
A
#
# COMPACT_ATOMS: atom_id res chain seq x y z
N MET A 1 13.24 17.53 -38.55
CA MET A 1 13.11 16.07 -38.66
C MET A 1 13.14 15.36 -37.30
N GLU A 2 14.22 15.45 -36.47
CA GLU A 2 14.24 14.79 -35.15
C GLU A 2 13.11 15.31 -34.24
N HIS A 3 12.94 16.62 -34.13
CA HIS A 3 11.87 17.24 -33.35
C HIS A 3 10.47 16.89 -33.92
N GLU A 4 10.30 17.00 -35.22
CA GLU A 4 9.02 16.65 -35.89
C GLU A 4 8.63 15.19 -35.67
N PHE A 5 9.64 14.29 -35.60
CA PHE A 5 9.40 12.88 -35.35
C PHE A 5 9.04 12.61 -33.88
N LEU A 6 9.74 13.25 -32.95
CA LEU A 6 9.42 13.13 -31.52
C LEU A 6 8.07 13.78 -31.17
N ASP A 7 7.76 14.94 -31.74
CA ASP A 7 6.48 15.59 -31.57
C ASP A 7 5.34 14.74 -32.12
N PHE A 8 5.55 14.11 -33.27
CA PHE A 8 4.57 13.17 -33.83
C PHE A 8 4.31 11.96 -32.93
N LEU A 9 5.36 11.38 -32.34
CA LEU A 9 5.20 10.25 -31.43
C LEU A 9 4.49 10.67 -30.12
N SER A 10 4.69 11.91 -29.67
CA SER A 10 4.05 12.45 -28.46
C SER A 10 2.56 12.76 -28.64
N GLU A 11 2.04 12.86 -29.88
CA GLU A 11 0.61 13.05 -30.17
C GLU A 11 -0.25 11.81 -29.85
N PHE A 12 0.37 10.63 -29.71
CA PHE A 12 -0.33 9.36 -29.45
C PHE A 12 -0.37 9.02 -27.96
N GLU A 13 -1.44 8.37 -27.52
CA GLU A 13 -1.56 7.86 -26.15
C GLU A 13 -0.41 6.91 -25.82
N GLY A 14 0.28 7.16 -24.69
CA GLY A 14 1.45 6.39 -24.29
C GLY A 14 2.73 6.67 -25.10
N ASN A 15 2.77 7.78 -25.87
CA ASN A 15 3.93 8.18 -26.68
C ASN A 15 4.42 7.06 -27.62
N THR A 16 3.49 6.26 -28.14
CA THR A 16 3.78 5.06 -28.96
C THR A 16 3.09 5.15 -30.31
N ALA A 17 3.82 4.94 -31.40
CA ALA A 17 3.24 4.87 -32.74
C ALA A 17 3.70 3.62 -33.49
N SER A 18 2.83 3.04 -34.30
CA SER A 18 3.19 1.88 -35.13
C SER A 18 4.05 2.28 -36.34
N SER A 19 4.90 1.37 -36.80
CA SER A 19 5.76 1.57 -37.98
C SER A 19 4.96 1.99 -39.21
N ASP A 20 3.76 1.43 -39.39
CA ASP A 20 2.88 1.73 -40.54
C ASP A 20 2.42 3.20 -40.57
N LEU A 21 2.15 3.78 -39.40
CA LEU A 21 1.74 5.19 -39.29
C LEU A 21 2.92 6.13 -39.55
N VAL A 22 4.09 5.76 -39.05
CA VAL A 22 5.34 6.50 -39.27
C VAL A 22 5.71 6.50 -40.75
N GLU A 23 5.64 5.37 -41.42
CA GLU A 23 5.94 5.25 -42.84
C GLU A 23 4.95 6.03 -43.71
N LYS A 24 3.66 6.04 -43.35
CA LYS A 24 2.66 6.84 -44.07
C LYS A 24 2.90 8.33 -43.96
N LYS A 25 3.25 8.84 -42.76
CA LYS A 25 3.48 10.28 -42.58
C LYS A 25 4.78 10.78 -43.20
N PHE A 26 5.83 9.94 -43.19
CA PHE A 26 7.16 10.30 -43.66
C PHE A 26 7.57 9.64 -44.98
N SER A 27 6.62 9.16 -45.79
CA SER A 27 6.83 8.41 -47.03
C SER A 27 7.77 9.13 -48.03
N SER A 28 7.74 10.47 -48.05
CA SER A 28 8.58 11.28 -48.98
C SER A 28 10.06 11.39 -48.57
N ARG A 29 10.44 10.94 -47.35
CA ARG A 29 11.80 11.15 -46.77
C ARG A 29 12.35 9.90 -46.08
N GLN A 30 12.04 8.72 -46.56
CA GLN A 30 12.34 7.41 -45.93
C GLN A 30 13.82 7.21 -45.60
N GLN A 31 14.74 7.58 -46.50
CA GLN A 31 16.19 7.41 -46.26
C GLN A 31 16.70 8.28 -45.12
N GLN A 32 16.19 9.51 -45.03
CA GLN A 32 16.54 10.41 -43.93
C GLN A 32 15.92 9.97 -42.59
N LEU A 33 14.69 9.41 -42.65
CA LEU A 33 13.99 8.88 -41.48
C LEU A 33 14.74 7.72 -40.85
N THR A 34 15.26 6.76 -41.65
CA THR A 34 16.04 5.64 -41.13
C THR A 34 17.31 6.10 -40.40
N GLY A 35 18.00 7.12 -40.93
CA GLY A 35 19.16 7.71 -40.28
C GLY A 35 18.80 8.39 -38.92
N VAL A 36 17.66 9.08 -38.87
CA VAL A 36 17.16 9.75 -37.65
C VAL A 36 16.75 8.69 -36.62
N ILE A 37 16.01 7.65 -37.02
CA ILE A 37 15.60 6.57 -36.12
C ILE A 37 16.84 5.87 -35.53
N ASN A 38 17.82 5.51 -36.34
CA ASN A 38 19.03 4.84 -35.86
C ASN A 38 19.79 5.72 -34.86
N ARG A 39 19.88 7.03 -35.10
CA ARG A 39 20.51 7.97 -34.19
C ARG A 39 19.75 8.07 -32.86
N LEU A 40 18.43 8.21 -32.92
CA LEU A 40 17.58 8.26 -31.73
C LEU A 40 17.58 6.96 -30.93
N LEU A 41 17.75 5.81 -31.59
CA LEU A 41 17.96 4.50 -30.93
C LEU A 41 19.33 4.44 -30.25
N GLN A 42 20.40 4.92 -30.89
CA GLN A 42 21.73 5.01 -30.26
C GLN A 42 21.73 5.95 -29.04
N ASP A 43 21.02 7.08 -29.12
CA ASP A 43 20.86 8.04 -28.03
C ASP A 43 19.88 7.54 -26.96
N LYS A 44 19.27 6.36 -27.16
CA LYS A 44 18.27 5.75 -26.27
C LYS A 44 17.05 6.63 -26.00
N ARG A 45 16.75 7.55 -26.92
CA ARG A 45 15.56 8.42 -26.87
C ARG A 45 14.30 7.70 -27.29
N ILE A 46 14.43 6.65 -28.08
CA ILE A 46 13.32 5.83 -28.57
C ILE A 46 13.61 4.36 -28.24
N THR A 47 12.58 3.61 -27.91
CA THR A 47 12.62 2.15 -27.75
C THR A 47 11.75 1.50 -28.82
N LEU A 48 12.24 0.40 -29.41
CA LEU A 48 11.49 -0.45 -30.31
C LEU A 48 10.74 -1.51 -29.50
N LEU A 49 9.44 -1.55 -29.66
CA LEU A 49 8.57 -2.58 -29.10
C LEU A 49 8.04 -3.43 -30.25
N GLN A 50 8.09 -4.74 -30.12
CA GLN A 50 7.51 -5.67 -31.08
C GLN A 50 6.22 -6.25 -30.49
N ASP A 51 5.10 -6.05 -31.18
CA ASP A 51 3.85 -6.70 -30.84
C ASP A 51 3.91 -8.16 -31.33
N ILE A 52 3.88 -9.10 -30.39
CA ILE A 52 4.01 -10.54 -30.64
C ILE A 52 2.80 -11.07 -31.43
N GLU A 53 1.61 -10.53 -31.21
CA GLU A 53 0.38 -11.00 -31.87
C GLU A 53 0.29 -10.53 -33.33
N LYS A 54 0.71 -9.29 -33.60
CA LYS A 54 0.55 -8.64 -34.91
C LYS A 54 1.85 -8.56 -35.70
N ASN A 55 2.97 -8.98 -35.12
CA ASN A 55 4.34 -8.86 -35.67
C ASN A 55 4.66 -7.44 -36.19
N LYS A 56 4.10 -6.42 -35.53
CA LYS A 56 4.29 -5.00 -35.88
C LYS A 56 5.27 -4.36 -34.93
N LEU A 57 6.11 -3.48 -35.48
CA LEU A 57 7.03 -2.68 -34.70
C LEU A 57 6.34 -1.39 -34.24
N HIS A 58 6.53 -1.05 -32.99
CA HIS A 58 6.08 0.20 -32.39
C HIS A 58 7.28 0.99 -31.89
N TYR A 59 7.25 2.29 -32.10
CA TYR A 59 8.25 3.23 -31.59
C TYR A 59 7.67 3.93 -30.37
N GLN A 60 8.38 3.86 -29.27
CA GLN A 60 8.01 4.55 -28.02
C GLN A 60 9.07 5.59 -27.67
N VAL A 61 8.63 6.79 -27.36
CA VAL A 61 9.52 7.85 -26.85
C VAL A 61 9.80 7.63 -25.36
N ASN A 62 11.08 7.64 -25.01
CA ASN A 62 11.50 7.52 -23.63
C ASN A 62 11.52 8.89 -22.96
N GLU A 63 11.04 8.96 -21.73
CA GLU A 63 11.15 10.15 -20.89
C GLU A 63 12.62 10.45 -20.53
N LYS A 64 12.93 11.70 -20.24
CA LYS A 64 14.30 12.13 -19.93
C LYS A 64 14.94 11.34 -18.80
N GLU A 65 14.15 10.97 -17.79
CA GLU A 65 14.59 10.16 -16.65
C GLU A 65 14.88 8.73 -17.07
N ALA A 66 14.01 8.13 -17.89
CA ALA A 66 14.21 6.80 -18.46
C ALA A 66 15.47 6.73 -19.33
N ILE A 67 15.76 7.78 -20.12
CA ILE A 67 16.97 7.88 -20.93
C ILE A 67 18.24 7.84 -20.04
N ALA A 68 18.22 8.55 -18.92
CA ALA A 68 19.37 8.58 -18.00
C ALA A 68 19.64 7.16 -17.41
N ILE A 69 18.58 6.43 -17.11
CA ILE A 69 18.67 5.05 -16.62
C ILE A 69 19.14 4.11 -17.74
N LEU A 70 18.53 4.19 -18.93
CA LEU A 70 18.87 3.34 -20.07
C LEU A 70 20.34 3.50 -20.50
N LYS A 71 20.93 4.69 -20.33
CA LYS A 71 22.36 4.92 -20.62
C LYS A 71 23.29 4.13 -19.68
N LYS A 72 22.85 3.83 -18.46
CA LYS A 72 23.61 3.05 -17.47
C LYS A 72 23.50 1.53 -17.72
N VAL A 73 22.48 1.08 -18.45
CA VAL A 73 22.21 -0.33 -18.73
C VAL A 73 23.00 -0.77 -19.97
N GLU A 74 23.73 -1.88 -19.85
CA GLU A 74 24.46 -2.48 -20.97
C GLU A 74 23.49 -3.22 -21.91
N PRO A 75 23.74 -3.17 -23.24
CA PRO A 75 22.94 -3.91 -24.20
C PRO A 75 23.14 -5.42 -23.99
N GLY A 76 22.05 -6.19 -24.12
CA GLY A 76 22.07 -7.63 -23.96
C GLY A 76 21.27 -8.10 -22.74
N GLU A 77 21.85 -8.98 -21.92
CA GLU A 77 21.15 -9.62 -20.80
C GLU A 77 20.69 -8.60 -19.73
N GLU A 78 21.46 -7.55 -19.44
CA GLU A 78 21.07 -6.49 -18.51
C GLU A 78 19.82 -5.74 -18.99
N PHE A 79 19.75 -5.46 -20.30
CA PHE A 79 18.61 -4.78 -20.89
C PHE A 79 17.34 -5.63 -20.84
N MET A 80 17.46 -6.95 -21.11
CA MET A 80 16.33 -7.89 -20.99
C MET A 80 15.78 -7.93 -19.56
N VAL A 81 16.66 -8.02 -18.55
CA VAL A 81 16.27 -8.01 -17.14
C VAL A 81 15.59 -6.68 -16.78
N TYR A 82 16.13 -5.55 -17.26
CA TYR A 82 15.53 -4.24 -17.07
C TYR A 82 14.13 -4.14 -17.66
N GLN A 83 13.91 -4.62 -18.89
CA GLN A 83 12.59 -4.62 -19.53
C GLN A 83 11.56 -5.44 -18.75
N VAL A 84 11.95 -6.61 -18.26
CA VAL A 84 11.06 -7.45 -17.44
C VAL A 84 10.70 -6.78 -16.13
N CYS A 85 11.65 -6.08 -15.48
CA CYS A 85 11.39 -5.30 -14.28
C CYS A 85 10.50 -4.08 -14.57
N LEU A 86 10.68 -3.43 -15.71
CA LEU A 86 9.86 -2.30 -16.15
C LEU A 86 8.40 -2.74 -16.42
N ALA A 87 8.21 -3.88 -17.09
CA ALA A 87 6.88 -4.45 -17.35
C ALA A 87 6.13 -4.82 -16.06
N ALA A 88 6.85 -5.22 -15.00
CA ALA A 88 6.24 -5.50 -13.70
C ALA A 88 5.76 -4.24 -12.96
N GLY A 89 6.27 -3.06 -13.32
CA GLY A 89 5.85 -1.77 -12.78
C GLY A 89 5.94 -1.68 -11.26
N SER A 90 4.93 -1.07 -10.62
CA SER A 90 4.87 -0.84 -9.17
C SER A 90 4.72 -2.11 -8.33
N LYS A 91 4.30 -3.24 -8.94
CA LYS A 91 4.18 -4.54 -8.24
C LYS A 91 5.52 -5.22 -8.01
N GLY A 92 6.58 -4.78 -8.74
CA GLY A 92 7.87 -5.43 -8.69
C GLY A 92 7.83 -6.89 -9.12
N ILE A 93 8.99 -7.47 -9.29
CA ILE A 93 9.11 -8.84 -9.76
C ILE A 93 10.09 -9.64 -8.89
N TRP A 94 9.79 -10.90 -8.67
CA TRP A 94 10.63 -11.79 -7.90
C TRP A 94 11.73 -12.40 -8.77
N THR A 95 12.91 -12.64 -8.19
CA THR A 95 14.07 -13.23 -8.89
C THR A 95 13.72 -14.50 -9.67
N ARG A 96 12.82 -15.34 -9.13
CA ARG A 96 12.38 -16.57 -9.77
C ARG A 96 11.61 -16.27 -11.07
N ASP A 97 10.75 -15.27 -11.04
CA ASP A 97 9.91 -14.91 -12.19
C ASP A 97 10.77 -14.22 -13.28
N ILE A 98 11.74 -13.40 -12.88
CA ILE A 98 12.76 -12.85 -13.80
C ILE A 98 13.50 -13.99 -14.51
N LYS A 99 13.93 -15.01 -13.77
CA LYS A 99 14.61 -16.18 -14.34
C LYS A 99 13.74 -16.91 -15.35
N LEU A 100 12.46 -17.12 -15.05
CA LEU A 100 11.51 -17.80 -15.94
C LEU A 100 11.24 -16.99 -17.21
N SER A 101 11.14 -15.66 -17.11
CA SER A 101 10.86 -14.78 -18.23
C SER A 101 12.09 -14.58 -19.14
N THR A 102 13.30 -14.56 -18.56
CA THR A 102 14.53 -14.27 -19.32
C THR A 102 15.31 -15.51 -19.73
N ASN A 103 15.03 -16.69 -19.13
CA ASN A 103 15.79 -17.93 -19.27
C ASN A 103 17.30 -17.81 -18.94
N ILE A 104 17.71 -16.79 -18.21
CA ILE A 104 19.09 -16.56 -17.80
C ILE A 104 19.45 -17.50 -16.64
N PRO A 105 20.64 -18.12 -16.64
CA PRO A 105 21.11 -18.96 -15.53
C PRO A 105 21.18 -18.17 -14.22
N GLN A 106 20.84 -18.81 -13.08
CA GLN A 106 20.73 -18.15 -11.77
C GLN A 106 22.00 -17.41 -11.35
N HIS A 107 23.18 -17.95 -11.64
CA HIS A 107 24.46 -17.34 -11.29
C HIS A 107 24.73 -16.05 -12.08
N ALA A 108 24.38 -16.02 -13.39
CA ALA A 108 24.49 -14.84 -14.22
C ALA A 108 23.47 -13.78 -13.81
N LEU A 109 22.22 -14.18 -13.61
CA LEU A 109 21.15 -13.30 -13.15
C LEU A 109 21.51 -12.60 -11.82
N THR A 110 22.11 -13.32 -10.87
CA THR A 110 22.53 -12.72 -9.59
C THR A 110 23.62 -11.66 -9.79
N LYS A 111 24.54 -11.85 -10.73
CA LYS A 111 25.56 -10.85 -11.06
C LYS A 111 24.96 -9.63 -11.72
N ILE A 112 24.05 -9.85 -12.68
CA ILE A 112 23.33 -8.78 -13.40
C ILE A 112 22.51 -7.92 -12.44
N LEU A 113 21.73 -8.56 -11.56
CA LEU A 113 20.93 -7.84 -10.58
C LEU A 113 21.78 -6.98 -9.64
N LYS A 114 22.92 -7.51 -9.15
CA LYS A 114 23.86 -6.74 -8.34
C LYS A 114 24.52 -5.59 -9.11
N SER A 115 24.80 -5.79 -10.42
CA SER A 115 25.32 -4.73 -11.29
C SER A 115 24.29 -3.59 -11.42
N LEU A 116 23.04 -3.94 -11.71
CA LEU A 116 21.95 -2.98 -11.86
C LEU A 116 21.60 -2.26 -10.54
N GLU A 117 21.70 -2.93 -9.39
CA GLU A 117 21.57 -2.28 -8.08
C GLU A 117 22.71 -1.25 -7.84
N LYS A 118 23.97 -1.60 -8.15
CA LYS A 118 25.11 -0.69 -8.03
C LYS A 118 25.02 0.53 -8.96
N LYS A 119 24.38 0.38 -10.11
CA LYS A 119 24.14 1.45 -11.09
C LYS A 119 22.92 2.33 -10.71
N ASP A 120 22.23 2.05 -9.59
CA ASP A 120 20.98 2.69 -9.15
C ASP A 120 19.85 2.60 -10.19
N VAL A 121 19.82 1.53 -10.97
CA VAL A 121 18.79 1.24 -11.96
C VAL A 121 17.61 0.50 -11.32
N LEU A 122 17.92 -0.47 -10.46
CA LEU A 122 16.95 -1.28 -9.73
C LEU A 122 17.06 -1.04 -8.22
N LYS A 123 15.92 -1.05 -7.55
CA LYS A 123 15.79 -1.09 -6.08
C LYS A 123 15.31 -2.45 -5.64
N THR A 124 15.88 -2.96 -4.56
CA THR A 124 15.40 -4.18 -3.92
C THR A 124 14.46 -3.85 -2.79
N ILE A 125 13.26 -4.42 -2.82
CA ILE A 125 12.25 -4.26 -1.79
C ILE A 125 11.85 -5.64 -1.29
N ARG A 126 11.64 -5.75 0.01
CA ARG A 126 11.05 -6.96 0.59
C ARG A 126 9.57 -6.71 0.79
N SER A 127 8.75 -7.67 0.42
CA SER A 127 7.31 -7.59 0.64
C SER A 127 6.99 -7.78 2.13
N VAL A 128 6.11 -6.93 2.66
CA VAL A 128 5.57 -7.08 4.02
C VAL A 128 4.84 -8.41 4.18
N ALA A 129 4.13 -8.86 3.13
CA ALA A 129 3.41 -10.13 3.13
C ALA A 129 4.35 -11.36 3.12
N SER A 130 5.60 -11.21 2.66
CA SER A 130 6.56 -12.32 2.53
C SER A 130 7.98 -11.82 2.79
N LYS A 131 8.41 -11.81 4.04
CA LYS A 131 9.74 -11.34 4.47
C LYS A 131 10.92 -12.02 3.75
N CYS A 132 10.71 -13.22 3.20
CA CYS A 132 11.74 -13.99 2.49
C CYS A 132 11.86 -13.65 1.00
N LYS A 133 10.88 -12.96 0.38
CA LYS A 133 10.88 -12.65 -1.05
C LYS A 133 11.49 -11.28 -1.30
N LYS A 134 12.58 -11.26 -2.07
CA LYS A 134 13.14 -10.02 -2.62
C LYS A 134 12.47 -9.70 -3.93
N LEU A 135 11.87 -8.52 -4.01
CA LEU A 135 11.27 -7.96 -5.20
C LEU A 135 12.19 -6.89 -5.78
N TYR A 136 12.32 -6.87 -7.09
CA TYR A 136 13.09 -5.87 -7.82
C TYR A 136 12.14 -4.92 -8.54
N ILE A 137 12.38 -3.63 -8.39
CA ILE A 137 11.59 -2.53 -8.98
C ILE A 137 12.56 -1.53 -9.59
N VAL A 138 12.16 -0.89 -10.68
CA VAL A 138 12.93 0.20 -11.30
C VAL A 138 12.99 1.40 -10.34
N SER A 139 14.15 2.04 -10.24
CA SER A 139 14.40 3.13 -9.26
C SER A 139 13.43 4.30 -9.31
N ASN A 140 12.92 4.64 -10.51
CA ASN A 140 11.98 5.75 -10.73
C ASN A 140 10.53 5.40 -10.37
N ILE A 141 10.22 4.11 -10.15
CA ILE A 141 8.85 3.68 -9.88
C ILE A 141 8.67 3.57 -8.37
N GLU A 142 7.59 4.18 -7.87
CA GLU A 142 7.20 4.00 -6.48
C GLU A 142 6.51 2.64 -6.32
N PRO A 143 6.91 1.86 -5.31
CA PRO A 143 6.32 0.56 -5.04
C PRO A 143 4.87 0.70 -4.57
N ASN A 144 4.03 -0.28 -4.93
CA ASN A 144 2.65 -0.33 -4.48
C ASN A 144 2.55 -0.44 -2.95
N LYS A 145 1.56 0.23 -2.36
CA LYS A 145 1.24 0.16 -0.93
C LYS A 145 1.05 -1.28 -0.42
N GLU A 146 0.54 -2.17 -1.26
CA GLU A 146 0.38 -3.60 -0.93
C GLU A 146 1.71 -4.31 -0.62
N ILE A 147 2.81 -3.84 -1.20
CA ILE A 147 4.14 -4.43 -1.00
C ILE A 147 4.84 -3.80 0.18
N THR A 148 4.75 -2.49 0.30
CA THR A 148 5.41 -1.72 1.35
C THR A 148 4.64 -1.72 2.67
N GLY A 149 3.33 -2.05 2.65
CA GLY A 149 2.45 -1.94 3.80
C GLY A 149 1.92 -0.52 4.04
N GLY A 150 2.27 0.42 3.16
CA GLY A 150 1.84 1.82 3.26
C GLY A 150 2.51 2.58 4.41
N PRO A 151 1.87 3.68 4.89
CA PRO A 151 2.46 4.57 5.90
C PRO A 151 2.61 3.93 7.30
N TRP A 152 2.01 2.75 7.52
CA TRP A 152 2.02 2.04 8.79
C TRP A 152 3.26 1.18 9.02
N TYR A 153 4.15 1.12 8.02
CA TYR A 153 5.34 0.28 8.06
C TYR A 153 6.59 1.13 7.84
N THR A 154 7.53 1.04 8.76
CA THR A 154 8.86 1.64 8.66
C THR A 154 9.88 0.50 8.60
N ASP A 155 10.79 0.53 7.60
CA ASP A 155 11.80 -0.52 7.38
C ASP A 155 11.22 -1.94 7.36
N GLN A 156 10.04 -2.12 6.75
CA GLN A 156 9.32 -3.40 6.62
C GLN A 156 8.83 -4.00 7.95
N SER A 157 8.88 -3.23 9.02
CA SER A 157 8.31 -3.54 10.31
C SER A 157 7.09 -2.66 10.56
N PHE A 158 6.04 -3.24 11.14
CA PHE A 158 4.88 -2.47 11.56
C PHE A 158 5.29 -1.49 12.66
N ASP A 159 4.96 -0.23 12.49
CA ASP A 159 5.28 0.85 13.42
C ASP A 159 4.11 1.07 14.39
N ASP A 160 4.08 0.25 15.43
CA ASP A 160 3.05 0.27 16.48
C ASP A 160 3.05 1.58 17.27
N ILE A 161 4.22 2.19 17.45
CA ILE A 161 4.36 3.48 18.16
C ILE A 161 3.68 4.58 17.34
N PHE A 162 4.01 4.70 16.07
CA PHE A 162 3.41 5.69 15.17
C PHE A 162 1.89 5.50 15.06
N VAL A 163 1.43 4.26 14.87
CA VAL A 163 0.00 3.95 14.82
C VAL A 163 -0.68 4.32 16.14
N GLY A 164 -0.06 4.03 17.28
CA GLY A 164 -0.55 4.41 18.60
C GLY A 164 -0.72 5.92 18.76
N GLU A 165 0.28 6.70 18.37
CA GLU A 165 0.23 8.17 18.42
C GLU A 165 -0.90 8.75 17.56
N ILE A 166 -1.04 8.27 16.31
CA ILE A 166 -2.11 8.72 15.42
C ILE A 166 -3.49 8.35 15.99
N ARG A 167 -3.66 7.15 16.55
CA ARG A 167 -4.89 6.72 17.23
C ARG A 167 -5.28 7.67 18.35
N GLU A 168 -4.34 8.04 19.20
CA GLU A 168 -4.61 9.02 20.27
C GLU A 168 -4.99 10.40 19.74
N VAL A 169 -4.30 10.85 18.67
CA VAL A 169 -4.63 12.12 18.03
C VAL A 169 -6.05 12.11 17.48
N VAL A 170 -6.47 11.02 16.81
CA VAL A 170 -7.85 10.86 16.31
C VAL A 170 -8.86 10.97 17.45
N ILE A 171 -8.68 10.20 18.52
CA ILE A 171 -9.58 10.24 19.69
C ILE A 171 -9.64 11.65 20.30
N LYS A 172 -8.48 12.30 20.46
CA LYS A 172 -8.40 13.69 20.98
C LYS A 172 -9.09 14.71 20.07
N GLN A 173 -9.04 14.52 18.73
CA GLN A 173 -9.73 15.42 17.79
C GLN A 173 -11.25 15.25 17.85
N ILE A 174 -11.73 14.01 17.91
CA ILE A 174 -13.16 13.74 18.02
C ILE A 174 -13.70 14.26 19.34
N SER A 175 -13.00 14.04 20.47
CA SER A 175 -13.43 14.52 21.79
C SER A 175 -13.46 16.06 21.92
N LYS A 176 -12.58 16.76 21.17
CA LYS A 176 -12.51 18.23 21.15
C LYS A 176 -13.48 18.87 20.16
N SER A 177 -14.20 18.09 19.35
CA SER A 177 -15.17 18.65 18.43
C SER A 177 -16.38 19.18 19.16
N ALA A 178 -16.96 20.30 18.69
CA ALA A 178 -18.09 20.96 19.34
C ALA A 178 -19.33 20.03 19.48
N LEU A 179 -19.52 19.12 18.53
CA LEU A 179 -20.62 18.16 18.52
C LEU A 179 -20.23 16.79 19.07
N GLY A 180 -18.97 16.59 19.47
CA GLY A 180 -18.47 15.30 19.93
C GLY A 180 -18.44 14.20 18.88
N ASN A 181 -18.66 14.55 17.60
CA ASN A 181 -18.62 13.61 16.47
C ASN A 181 -17.95 14.25 15.25
N LEU A 182 -17.32 13.45 14.41
CA LEU A 182 -16.66 13.87 13.17
C LEU A 182 -16.87 12.83 12.07
N SER A 183 -16.92 13.31 10.82
CA SER A 183 -16.84 12.45 9.62
C SER A 183 -15.39 12.10 9.28
N ILE A 184 -15.17 11.11 8.43
CA ILE A 184 -13.81 10.71 7.99
C ILE A 184 -13.09 11.88 7.32
N SER A 185 -13.77 12.63 6.46
CA SER A 185 -13.19 13.78 5.76
C SER A 185 -12.77 14.90 6.72
N GLU A 186 -13.56 15.16 7.76
CA GLU A 186 -13.22 16.14 8.81
C GLU A 186 -12.03 15.67 9.66
N ILE A 187 -11.96 14.38 10.00
CA ILE A 187 -10.83 13.78 10.71
C ILE A 187 -9.55 13.90 9.87
N HIS A 188 -9.60 13.52 8.59
CA HIS A 188 -8.49 13.62 7.64
C HIS A 188 -7.96 15.06 7.55
N SER A 189 -8.85 16.04 7.33
CA SER A 189 -8.46 17.45 7.24
C SER A 189 -7.78 17.95 8.51
N LYS A 190 -8.27 17.56 9.69
CA LYS A 190 -7.70 17.97 10.99
C LYS A 190 -6.35 17.32 11.28
N ILE A 191 -6.12 16.09 10.85
CA ILE A 191 -4.85 15.39 11.02
C ILE A 191 -3.79 16.00 10.12
N ASN A 192 -4.10 16.19 8.82
CA ASN A 192 -3.18 16.77 7.87
C ASN A 192 -2.83 18.23 8.18
N ALA A 193 -3.79 19.02 8.69
CA ALA A 193 -3.53 20.39 9.14
C ALA A 193 -2.53 20.49 10.30
N LYS A 194 -2.36 19.42 11.07
CA LYS A 194 -1.44 19.40 12.22
C LYS A 194 -0.07 18.85 11.92
N HIS A 195 0.17 18.40 10.69
CA HIS A 195 1.45 17.79 10.28
C HIS A 195 1.95 16.74 11.31
N VAL A 196 1.06 15.90 11.81
CA VAL A 196 1.39 14.88 12.82
C VAL A 196 2.23 13.76 12.20
N SER A 197 2.12 13.57 10.89
CA SER A 197 2.87 12.54 10.15
C SER A 197 3.84 13.17 9.15
N ASN A 198 5.03 12.59 9.03
CA ASN A 198 6.01 12.96 8.00
C ASN A 198 5.55 12.57 6.58
N CYS A 199 4.65 11.58 6.48
CA CYS A 199 4.05 11.14 5.23
C CYS A 199 2.59 11.59 5.17
N PRO A 200 2.10 12.09 4.02
CA PRO A 200 0.70 12.44 3.85
C PRO A 200 -0.14 11.16 3.93
N LEU A 201 -1.06 11.13 4.90
CA LEU A 201 -2.01 10.02 5.05
C LEU A 201 -3.14 10.19 4.04
N SER A 202 -3.51 9.13 3.33
CA SER A 202 -4.67 9.14 2.45
C SER A 202 -5.97 9.01 3.25
N LEU A 203 -7.09 9.33 2.61
CA LEU A 203 -8.41 9.19 3.23
C LEU A 203 -8.71 7.72 3.57
N GLU A 204 -8.25 6.79 2.73
CA GLU A 204 -8.37 5.35 2.94
C GLU A 204 -7.55 4.86 4.14
N ASP A 205 -6.33 5.38 4.31
CA ASP A 205 -5.47 5.02 5.44
C ASP A 205 -6.12 5.44 6.77
N ILE A 206 -6.75 6.62 6.80
CA ILE A 206 -7.47 7.09 7.99
C ILE A 206 -8.77 6.31 8.22
N ASP A 207 -9.49 5.95 7.15
CA ASP A 207 -10.68 5.10 7.30
C ASP A 207 -10.32 3.75 7.92
N GLN A 208 -9.27 3.08 7.44
CA GLN A 208 -8.78 1.84 8.01
C GLN A 208 -8.43 2.00 9.50
N LEU A 209 -7.73 3.06 9.87
CA LEU A 209 -7.37 3.34 11.26
C LEU A 209 -8.62 3.56 12.12
N VAL A 210 -9.57 4.36 11.67
CA VAL A 210 -10.83 4.62 12.37
C VAL A 210 -11.65 3.35 12.53
N GLN A 211 -11.67 2.46 11.52
CA GLN A 211 -12.29 1.15 11.61
C GLN A 211 -11.68 0.29 12.72
N THR A 212 -10.35 0.29 12.87
CA THR A 212 -9.71 -0.45 13.98
C THR A 212 -10.13 0.11 15.34
N LEU A 213 -10.28 1.44 15.48
CA LEU A 213 -10.76 2.06 16.70
C LEU A 213 -12.22 1.71 17.02
N VAL A 214 -13.05 1.51 15.99
CA VAL A 214 -14.42 1.03 16.15
C VAL A 214 -14.45 -0.42 16.62
N TYR A 215 -13.61 -1.30 16.02
CA TYR A 215 -13.51 -2.70 16.42
C TYR A 215 -12.98 -2.86 17.85
N ASP A 216 -12.04 -2.02 18.26
CA ASP A 216 -11.52 -1.98 19.63
C ASP A 216 -12.53 -1.38 20.62
N GLY A 217 -13.67 -0.86 20.15
CA GLY A 217 -14.70 -0.24 20.98
C GLY A 217 -14.33 1.12 21.54
N ALA A 218 -13.27 1.77 21.04
CA ALA A 218 -12.88 3.13 21.42
C ALA A 218 -13.79 4.18 20.76
N LEU A 219 -14.26 3.89 19.54
CA LEU A 219 -15.19 4.73 18.80
C LEU A 219 -16.49 3.98 18.53
N GLU A 220 -17.57 4.73 18.36
CA GLU A 220 -18.86 4.24 17.90
C GLU A 220 -19.32 5.01 16.68
N ILE A 221 -20.07 4.32 15.81
CA ILE A 221 -20.63 4.90 14.60
C ILE A 221 -21.98 5.50 14.94
N VAL A 222 -22.19 6.75 14.52
CA VAL A 222 -23.45 7.48 14.69
C VAL A 222 -23.91 7.95 13.31
N TYR A 223 -25.15 7.69 12.97
CA TYR A 223 -25.78 8.18 11.75
C TYR A 223 -26.58 9.44 12.06
N ILE A 224 -26.27 10.53 11.39
CA ILE A 224 -26.87 11.84 11.66
C ILE A 224 -27.49 12.39 10.38
N GLY A 225 -28.72 12.94 10.53
CA GLY A 225 -29.47 13.58 9.45
C GLY A 225 -30.29 12.63 8.61
N HIS A 226 -31.07 13.19 7.67
CA HIS A 226 -31.91 12.45 6.71
C HIS A 226 -31.06 11.62 5.74
N ASP A 227 -29.86 12.08 5.43
CA ASP A 227 -28.92 11.39 4.51
C ASP A 227 -28.12 10.26 5.20
N LEU A 228 -28.41 9.95 6.48
CA LEU A 228 -27.71 8.92 7.28
C LEU A 228 -26.17 9.07 7.20
N ALA A 229 -25.67 10.31 7.24
CA ALA A 229 -24.24 10.57 7.18
C ALA A 229 -23.50 9.88 8.34
N LYS A 230 -22.55 9.02 7.98
CA LYS A 230 -21.74 8.24 8.91
C LYS A 230 -20.76 9.16 9.64
N LYS A 231 -20.89 9.28 10.96
CA LYS A 231 -19.97 10.00 11.83
C LYS A 231 -19.47 9.12 12.96
N TYR A 232 -18.35 9.49 13.53
CA TYR A 232 -17.68 8.75 14.58
C TYR A 232 -17.64 9.57 15.85
N ARG A 233 -17.97 8.92 16.96
CA ARG A 233 -17.97 9.50 18.30
C ARG A 233 -17.12 8.65 19.24
N VAL A 234 -16.45 9.27 20.20
CA VAL A 234 -15.75 8.53 21.25
C VAL A 234 -16.79 7.81 22.12
N ARG A 235 -16.64 6.50 22.23
CA ARG A 235 -17.52 5.71 23.09
C ARG A 235 -17.27 6.09 24.54
N LYS A 236 -18.31 6.51 25.23
CA LYS A 236 -18.25 6.67 26.68
C LYS A 236 -18.24 5.27 27.28
N ASN A 237 -17.14 4.87 27.89
CA ASN A 237 -17.10 3.66 28.70
C ASN A 237 -18.06 3.86 29.86
N ILE A 238 -19.31 3.50 29.65
CA ILE A 238 -20.24 3.29 30.76
C ILE A 238 -19.81 1.93 31.29
N THR A 239 -18.89 1.90 32.23
CA THR A 239 -18.75 0.75 33.11
C THR A 239 -20.07 0.67 33.87
N VAL A 240 -21.01 -0.08 33.29
CA VAL A 240 -22.17 -0.49 34.07
C VAL A 240 -21.59 -1.46 35.08
N ASN A 241 -21.25 -0.91 36.23
CA ASN A 241 -20.94 -1.73 37.38
C ASN A 241 -22.27 -2.40 37.75
N THR A 242 -22.57 -3.54 37.13
CA THR A 242 -23.69 -4.34 37.53
C THR A 242 -23.28 -4.89 38.89
N GLY A 243 -23.96 -4.53 39.94
CA GLY A 243 -23.71 -5.06 41.31
C GLY A 243 -23.64 -6.58 41.38
N PHE A 244 -24.12 -7.25 40.32
CA PHE A 244 -23.93 -8.67 40.12
C PHE A 244 -22.45 -9.08 40.00
N TYR A 245 -21.60 -8.25 39.37
CA TYR A 245 -20.15 -8.51 39.23
C TYR A 245 -19.40 -8.34 40.57
N ASP A 246 -19.95 -7.56 41.49
CA ASP A 246 -19.39 -7.35 42.80
C ASP A 246 -19.81 -8.46 43.78
N SER A 247 -20.83 -9.25 43.43
CA SER A 247 -21.26 -10.41 44.21
C SER A 247 -20.43 -11.67 43.85
N PRO A 248 -20.25 -12.62 44.75
CA PRO A 248 -19.55 -13.88 44.49
C PRO A 248 -20.12 -14.65 43.30
N CYS A 249 -21.45 -14.56 43.12
CA CYS A 249 -22.16 -15.21 42.02
C CYS A 249 -21.72 -14.74 40.63
N GLY A 250 -21.38 -13.46 40.48
CA GLY A 250 -20.92 -12.89 39.18
C GLY A 250 -19.63 -13.47 38.67
N LYS A 251 -18.81 -14.09 39.54
CA LYS A 251 -17.52 -14.73 39.19
C LYS A 251 -17.52 -16.23 39.44
N CYS A 252 -18.70 -16.82 39.80
CA CYS A 252 -18.79 -18.21 40.18
C CYS A 252 -18.76 -19.13 38.96
N PRO A 253 -17.77 -20.05 38.85
CA PRO A 253 -17.64 -20.92 37.71
C PRO A 253 -18.75 -21.99 37.64
N VAL A 254 -19.46 -22.27 38.75
CA VAL A 254 -20.53 -23.26 38.85
C VAL A 254 -21.92 -22.66 38.96
N ILE A 255 -22.08 -21.38 38.64
CA ILE A 255 -23.36 -20.68 38.75
C ILE A 255 -24.49 -21.36 37.97
N ALA A 256 -24.20 -21.94 36.81
CA ALA A 256 -25.18 -22.62 35.98
C ALA A 256 -25.75 -23.91 36.64
N GLN A 257 -25.06 -24.48 37.64
CA GLN A 257 -25.45 -25.66 38.39
C GLN A 257 -26.04 -25.35 39.76
N CYS A 258 -25.99 -24.06 40.16
CA CYS A 258 -26.41 -23.61 41.48
C CYS A 258 -27.94 -23.45 41.54
N ASN A 259 -28.62 -24.37 42.21
CA ASN A 259 -30.06 -24.35 42.39
C ASN A 259 -30.41 -24.57 43.86
N VAL A 260 -31.53 -23.98 44.32
CA VAL A 260 -32.05 -24.16 45.66
C VAL A 260 -32.38 -25.64 45.90
N GLY A 261 -31.91 -26.21 47.00
CA GLY A 261 -32.13 -27.61 47.35
C GLY A 261 -31.24 -28.64 46.64
N SER A 262 -30.26 -28.21 45.80
CA SER A 262 -29.27 -29.09 45.16
C SER A 262 -27.96 -29.16 45.97
N GLN A 263 -27.03 -30.05 45.57
CA GLN A 263 -25.71 -30.15 46.18
C GLN A 263 -24.94 -28.81 46.14
N ILE A 264 -25.12 -28.04 45.04
CA ILE A 264 -24.60 -26.68 44.88
C ILE A 264 -25.79 -25.76 44.99
N SER A 265 -25.87 -25.08 46.13
CA SER A 265 -27.00 -24.18 46.43
C SER A 265 -26.51 -22.86 47.02
N PRO A 266 -27.27 -21.77 46.89
CA PRO A 266 -26.95 -20.51 47.56
C PRO A 266 -26.97 -20.59 49.07
N GLU A 267 -27.79 -21.54 49.60
CA GLU A 267 -28.01 -21.74 51.04
C GLU A 267 -26.78 -22.31 51.74
N THR A 268 -26.00 -23.14 51.06
CA THR A 268 -24.79 -23.78 51.60
C THR A 268 -23.52 -23.16 51.08
N CYS A 269 -23.61 -22.06 50.36
CA CYS A 269 -22.44 -21.38 49.72
C CYS A 269 -21.66 -20.57 50.75
N SER A 270 -20.44 -21.01 51.10
CA SER A 270 -19.55 -20.29 51.99
C SER A 270 -19.16 -18.91 51.44
N TYR A 271 -18.90 -18.82 50.13
CA TYR A 271 -18.53 -17.54 49.49
C TYR A 271 -19.63 -16.48 49.59
N MET A 272 -20.90 -16.88 49.47
CA MET A 272 -22.03 -15.99 49.61
C MET A 272 -22.21 -15.55 51.07
N HIS A 273 -22.07 -16.44 52.03
CA HIS A 273 -22.14 -16.13 53.44
C HIS A 273 -21.02 -15.16 53.88
N ASP A 274 -19.78 -15.43 53.46
CA ASP A 274 -18.65 -14.57 53.79
C ASP A 274 -18.83 -13.17 53.19
N TRP A 275 -19.34 -13.09 51.96
CA TRP A 275 -19.61 -11.82 51.29
C TRP A 275 -20.71 -11.02 52.02
N ILE A 276 -21.81 -11.67 52.36
CA ILE A 276 -22.88 -11.01 53.11
C ILE A 276 -22.36 -10.47 54.47
N ASN A 277 -21.57 -11.27 55.18
CA ASN A 277 -20.98 -10.89 56.43
C ASN A 277 -19.94 -9.76 56.31
N SER A 278 -19.33 -9.62 55.15
CA SER A 278 -18.38 -8.53 54.86
C SER A 278 -19.04 -7.20 54.54
N LEU A 279 -20.34 -7.20 54.20
CA LEU A 279 -21.10 -5.99 53.96
C LEU A 279 -21.43 -5.34 55.33
N GLN A 280 -20.72 -4.27 55.62
CA GLN A 280 -21.07 -3.40 56.76
C GLN A 280 -22.32 -2.58 56.37
N TRP A 281 -23.45 -2.87 56.97
CA TRP A 281 -24.68 -2.10 56.84
C TRP A 281 -24.66 -0.88 57.72
#